data_453581a743ccd134d697aac3637e9b3f
#
_entry.id   453581a743ccd134d697aac3637e9b3f
#
_cell.length_a   1.000
_cell.length_b   1.000
_cell.length_c   1.000
_cell.angle_alpha   90.00
_cell.angle_beta   90.00
_cell.angle_gamma   90.00
#
_symmetry.space_group_name_H-M   'P 1'
#
loop_
_entity.id
_entity.type
_entity.pdbx_description
1 polymer ?
#
loop_
_entity_poly.entity_id
_entity_poly.type
_entity_poly.pdbx_seq_one_letter_code
_entity_poly.pdbx_strand_id
1 'polypeptide(L)'
;MKTPLLVLALCAGLMPYAFAQNSDAPNPPTPQENLATPQEKHLRNVRQLTFGGQNAEAYFSADGKKLIFQSTRDNLECDQMFTMNVDGSDVRMVSNSKGKTTCGYFYPDGKTILYSSTYLTDPKCPPRPDYSKGYVWAVYPGFDIFAANPDGSGLMQLTDSPGYDAEATVSRNGKHIVFTSMRNGDLDIYTMDADGRHVKQLTHELGYDGGAVFSPDGKQIVYRAYHPVSDMEIAEYKELLAQNLVRPTTLEIWIMGSNGGHKRRVTNLGAASFAPAFFRKGKHLRIIFSSNQGSTGGMGNFELYTINVDGKNLEQITYSPGFDGFPMFSNDGKKLVWASNRNGKAPHETNIFIADWAP
;
A
#
# COMPACT_ATOMS: atom_id res chain seq x y z
N MET A 1 -86.92 -27.95 38.86
CA MET A 1 -85.73 -27.28 39.41
C MET A 1 -84.85 -26.85 38.23
N LYS A 2 -84.86 -25.59 37.89
CA LYS A 2 -84.11 -25.04 36.72
C LYS A 2 -83.04 -24.08 37.26
N THR A 3 -81.79 -24.39 37.00
CA THR A 3 -80.62 -23.57 37.35
C THR A 3 -80.39 -22.56 36.21
N PRO A 4 -80.20 -21.27 36.46
CA PRO A 4 -79.85 -20.33 35.42
C PRO A 4 -78.36 -20.24 35.12
N LEU A 5 -78.05 -20.22 33.85
CA LEU A 5 -76.73 -19.98 33.29
C LEU A 5 -76.32 -18.49 33.42
N LEU A 6 -75.17 -18.28 34.01
CA LEU A 6 -74.54 -16.96 34.13
C LEU A 6 -73.64 -16.72 32.90
N VAL A 7 -73.97 -15.72 32.09
CA VAL A 7 -73.14 -15.31 30.94
C VAL A 7 -72.15 -14.24 31.43
N LEU A 8 -70.86 -14.58 31.46
CA LEU A 8 -69.79 -13.62 31.71
C LEU A 8 -69.38 -12.96 30.35
N ALA A 9 -69.65 -11.69 30.23
CA ALA A 9 -69.16 -10.85 29.11
C ALA A 9 -67.67 -10.51 29.38
N LEU A 10 -66.75 -11.00 28.54
CA LEU A 10 -65.34 -10.58 28.51
C LEU A 10 -65.22 -9.26 27.67
N CYS A 11 -64.98 -8.14 28.34
CA CYS A 11 -64.49 -6.92 27.71
C CYS A 11 -63.02 -7.06 27.33
N ALA A 12 -62.71 -7.27 26.06
CA ALA A 12 -61.36 -7.21 25.52
C ALA A 12 -60.93 -5.75 25.38
N GLY A 13 -60.10 -5.26 26.30
CA GLY A 13 -59.47 -3.96 26.18
C GLY A 13 -58.37 -4.01 25.13
N LEU A 14 -58.54 -3.27 24.06
CA LEU A 14 -57.49 -3.02 23.07
C LEU A 14 -56.48 -2.05 23.70
N MET A 15 -55.30 -2.55 24.13
CA MET A 15 -54.15 -1.71 24.42
C MET A 15 -53.47 -1.33 23.08
N PRO A 16 -53.16 -0.03 22.85
CA PRO A 16 -52.35 0.35 21.70
C PRO A 16 -50.91 -0.12 21.91
N TYR A 17 -50.43 -1.00 21.05
CA TYR A 17 -48.99 -1.32 20.93
C TYR A 17 -48.31 -0.04 20.42
N ALA A 18 -47.59 0.65 21.31
CA ALA A 18 -46.63 1.65 20.90
C ALA A 18 -45.44 0.93 20.24
N PHE A 19 -45.30 1.05 18.93
CA PHE A 19 -44.07 0.69 18.24
C PHE A 19 -42.97 1.64 18.74
N ALA A 20 -42.10 1.16 19.60
CA ALA A 20 -40.81 1.80 19.85
C ALA A 20 -40.06 1.79 18.53
N GLN A 21 -39.94 2.94 17.88
CA GLN A 21 -38.99 3.16 16.81
C GLN A 21 -37.60 3.06 17.42
N ASN A 22 -36.94 1.91 17.27
CA ASN A 22 -35.50 1.82 17.44
C ASN A 22 -34.85 2.72 16.39
N SER A 23 -34.53 3.94 16.75
CA SER A 23 -33.68 4.81 15.98
C SER A 23 -32.21 4.46 16.20
N ASP A 24 -31.81 3.26 15.80
CA ASP A 24 -30.38 2.90 15.63
C ASP A 24 -29.89 3.41 14.26
N ALA A 25 -30.10 4.70 13.99
CA ALA A 25 -29.27 5.39 13.02
C ALA A 25 -27.87 5.49 13.68
N PRO A 26 -26.80 4.97 13.06
CA PRO A 26 -25.47 5.13 13.61
C PRO A 26 -25.24 6.63 13.81
N ASN A 27 -24.88 7.02 15.02
CA ASN A 27 -24.49 8.39 15.32
C ASN A 27 -23.44 8.83 14.27
N PRO A 28 -23.54 10.04 13.71
CA PRO A 28 -22.49 10.54 12.83
C PRO A 28 -21.17 10.42 13.56
N PRO A 29 -20.09 9.94 12.91
CA PRO A 29 -18.80 9.74 13.55
C PRO A 29 -18.40 11.05 14.23
N THR A 30 -18.09 10.97 15.51
CA THR A 30 -17.53 12.10 16.27
C THR A 30 -16.37 12.69 15.46
N PRO A 31 -16.28 14.03 15.29
CA PRO A 31 -15.18 14.63 14.57
C PRO A 31 -13.86 14.09 15.16
N GLN A 32 -13.09 13.36 14.37
CA GLN A 32 -11.77 12.92 14.79
C GLN A 32 -10.91 14.15 15.03
N GLU A 33 -10.16 14.15 16.15
CA GLU A 33 -9.15 15.16 16.40
C GLU A 33 -8.16 15.19 15.22
N ASN A 34 -7.74 16.40 14.82
CA ASN A 34 -6.73 16.56 13.77
C ASN A 34 -5.39 16.04 14.29
N LEU A 35 -4.89 14.96 13.71
CA LEU A 35 -3.66 14.28 14.12
C LEU A 35 -2.39 14.82 13.44
N ALA A 36 -2.45 15.98 12.78
CA ALA A 36 -1.27 16.66 12.22
C ALA A 36 -0.42 17.28 13.33
N THR A 37 0.90 17.23 13.18
CA THR A 37 1.81 18.02 13.99
C THR A 37 1.89 19.47 13.48
N PRO A 38 2.31 20.46 14.31
CA PRO A 38 2.39 21.87 13.87
C PRO A 38 3.33 22.12 12.68
N GLN A 39 4.34 21.27 12.47
CA GLN A 39 5.30 21.37 11.37
C GLN A 39 4.73 20.88 10.03
N GLU A 40 3.70 20.06 10.02
CA GLU A 40 3.10 19.43 8.85
C GLU A 40 2.25 20.42 8.04
N LYS A 41 2.88 21.44 7.48
CA LYS A 41 2.23 22.59 6.81
C LYS A 41 1.33 22.23 5.64
N HIS A 42 1.60 21.10 5.00
CA HIS A 42 0.87 20.61 3.82
C HIS A 42 -0.32 19.71 4.18
N LEU A 43 -0.44 19.30 5.43
CA LEU A 43 -1.48 18.36 5.87
C LEU A 43 -2.59 19.09 6.61
N ARG A 44 -3.83 18.87 6.18
CA ARG A 44 -5.04 19.38 6.83
C ARG A 44 -5.97 18.21 7.11
N ASN A 45 -6.73 18.29 8.17
CA ASN A 45 -7.74 17.29 8.51
C ASN A 45 -7.16 15.87 8.53
N VAL A 46 -5.98 15.69 9.15
CA VAL A 46 -5.33 14.38 9.27
C VAL A 46 -6.22 13.46 10.09
N ARG A 47 -6.61 12.33 9.51
CA ARG A 47 -7.48 11.34 10.12
C ARG A 47 -6.87 9.95 9.99
N GLN A 48 -7.09 9.12 11.01
CA GLN A 48 -6.78 7.70 11.01
C GLN A 48 -7.96 6.92 10.44
N LEU A 49 -7.71 5.99 9.50
CA LEU A 49 -8.73 5.20 8.83
C LEU A 49 -8.81 3.75 9.31
N THR A 50 -7.69 3.19 9.82
CA THR A 50 -7.63 1.84 10.38
C THR A 50 -7.18 1.88 11.83
N PHE A 51 -7.55 0.85 12.61
CA PHE A 51 -7.27 0.78 14.03
C PHE A 51 -6.83 -0.64 14.38
N GLY A 52 -5.62 -0.78 14.91
CA GLY A 52 -5.02 -2.07 15.26
C GLY A 52 -4.47 -2.83 14.06
N GLY A 53 -3.59 -3.80 14.33
CA GLY A 53 -2.89 -4.61 13.33
C GLY A 53 -1.72 -3.88 12.66
N GLN A 54 -1.25 -4.44 11.55
CA GLN A 54 -0.22 -3.85 10.71
C GLN A 54 -0.84 -3.55 9.34
N ASN A 55 -1.03 -2.28 9.02
CA ASN A 55 -1.68 -1.82 7.81
C ASN A 55 -0.69 -0.99 7.01
N ALA A 56 -0.56 -1.25 5.72
CA ALA A 56 0.39 -0.55 4.86
C ALA A 56 -0.09 -0.48 3.40
N GLU A 57 0.62 0.30 2.61
CA GLU A 57 0.48 0.38 1.14
C GLU A 57 -0.95 0.63 0.68
N ALA A 58 -1.55 1.73 1.16
CA ALA A 58 -2.87 2.14 0.73
C ALA A 58 -2.82 2.97 -0.54
N TYR A 59 -3.58 2.56 -1.56
CA TYR A 59 -3.64 3.23 -2.85
C TYR A 59 -5.09 3.54 -3.25
N PHE A 60 -5.31 4.72 -3.83
CA PHE A 60 -6.64 5.17 -4.24
C PHE A 60 -7.16 4.43 -5.48
N SER A 61 -8.47 4.19 -5.51
CA SER A 61 -9.19 3.94 -6.76
C SER A 61 -9.15 5.16 -7.69
N ALA A 62 -9.35 4.96 -8.98
CA ALA A 62 -9.26 6.04 -9.98
C ALA A 62 -10.21 7.21 -9.71
N ASP A 63 -11.40 6.93 -9.16
CA ASP A 63 -12.41 7.93 -8.78
C ASP A 63 -12.18 8.55 -7.39
N GLY A 64 -11.14 8.09 -6.66
CA GLY A 64 -10.79 8.57 -5.32
C GLY A 64 -11.75 8.19 -4.20
N LYS A 65 -12.69 7.25 -4.44
CA LYS A 65 -13.71 6.88 -3.45
C LYS A 65 -13.32 5.70 -2.57
N LYS A 66 -12.39 4.87 -3.03
CA LYS A 66 -11.93 3.67 -2.31
C LYS A 66 -10.42 3.67 -2.15
N LEU A 67 -9.98 2.88 -1.18
CA LEU A 67 -8.58 2.52 -0.95
C LEU A 67 -8.46 1.00 -1.02
N ILE A 68 -7.35 0.52 -1.58
CA ILE A 68 -6.87 -0.86 -1.44
C ILE A 68 -5.62 -0.83 -0.58
N PHE A 69 -5.47 -1.77 0.35
CA PHE A 69 -4.33 -1.80 1.27
C PHE A 69 -4.06 -3.21 1.76
N GLN A 70 -2.83 -3.49 2.17
CA GLN A 70 -2.47 -4.74 2.82
C GLN A 70 -2.59 -4.61 4.34
N SER A 71 -2.99 -5.71 4.98
CA SER A 71 -3.16 -5.73 6.43
C SER A 71 -2.96 -7.11 7.02
N THR A 72 -2.23 -7.15 8.16
CA THR A 72 -2.22 -8.26 9.10
C THR A 72 -3.09 -7.85 10.30
N ARG A 73 -4.36 -8.26 10.31
CA ARG A 73 -5.38 -7.93 11.30
C ARG A 73 -6.25 -9.15 11.61
N ASP A 74 -7.14 -9.05 12.60
CA ASP A 74 -8.17 -10.06 12.88
C ASP A 74 -7.62 -11.50 13.01
N ASN A 75 -6.46 -11.66 13.68
CA ASN A 75 -5.74 -12.93 13.83
C ASN A 75 -5.18 -13.55 12.54
N LEU A 76 -5.04 -12.79 11.47
CA LEU A 76 -4.33 -13.24 10.28
C LEU A 76 -2.84 -13.44 10.61
N GLU A 77 -2.25 -14.52 10.11
CA GLU A 77 -0.83 -14.82 10.34
C GLU A 77 0.10 -13.94 9.50
N CYS A 78 -0.37 -13.46 8.35
CA CYS A 78 0.36 -12.55 7.46
C CYS A 78 -0.61 -11.68 6.64
N ASP A 79 -0.03 -10.72 5.90
CA ASP A 79 -0.79 -9.74 5.15
C ASP A 79 -1.77 -10.38 4.18
N GLN A 80 -2.98 -9.84 4.19
CA GLN A 80 -4.01 -10.06 3.20
C GLN A 80 -4.42 -8.72 2.59
N MET A 81 -5.07 -8.78 1.43
CA MET A 81 -5.49 -7.58 0.71
C MET A 81 -6.91 -7.18 1.12
N PHE A 82 -7.08 -5.90 1.42
CA PHE A 82 -8.35 -5.31 1.82
C PHE A 82 -8.69 -4.10 0.96
N THR A 83 -9.99 -3.80 0.87
CA THR A 83 -10.50 -2.52 0.37
C THR A 83 -11.33 -1.83 1.43
N MET A 84 -11.45 -0.51 1.36
CA MET A 84 -12.35 0.31 2.18
C MET A 84 -12.78 1.56 1.41
N ASN A 85 -13.81 2.23 1.88
CA ASN A 85 -14.13 3.57 1.42
C ASN A 85 -13.08 4.58 1.91
N VAL A 86 -12.94 5.70 1.22
CA VAL A 86 -11.95 6.75 1.55
C VAL A 86 -12.20 7.42 2.91
N ASP A 87 -13.36 7.21 3.51
CA ASP A 87 -13.69 7.64 4.87
C ASP A 87 -13.34 6.61 5.96
N GLY A 88 -12.82 5.44 5.58
CA GLY A 88 -12.46 4.32 6.46
C GLY A 88 -13.60 3.31 6.67
N SER A 89 -14.78 3.53 6.12
CA SER A 89 -15.91 2.61 6.21
C SER A 89 -15.81 1.45 5.20
N ASP A 90 -16.67 0.43 5.35
CA ASP A 90 -16.81 -0.69 4.42
C ASP A 90 -15.50 -1.47 4.18
N VAL A 91 -14.75 -1.76 5.26
CA VAL A 91 -13.52 -2.57 5.19
C VAL A 91 -13.86 -4.01 4.84
N ARG A 92 -13.28 -4.51 3.74
CA ARG A 92 -13.51 -5.86 3.23
C ARG A 92 -12.21 -6.51 2.77
N MET A 93 -11.98 -7.76 3.15
CA MET A 93 -10.90 -8.57 2.58
C MET A 93 -11.28 -8.98 1.15
N VAL A 94 -10.36 -8.80 0.21
CA VAL A 94 -10.53 -9.12 -1.22
C VAL A 94 -9.55 -10.18 -1.72
N SER A 95 -8.58 -10.59 -0.90
CA SER A 95 -7.76 -11.76 -1.14
C SER A 95 -8.42 -13.02 -0.57
N ASN A 96 -7.89 -14.19 -0.94
CA ASN A 96 -8.49 -15.50 -0.62
C ASN A 96 -8.09 -16.06 0.74
N SER A 97 -7.47 -15.27 1.63
CA SER A 97 -6.94 -15.66 2.95
C SER A 97 -5.90 -16.80 2.94
N LYS A 98 -5.28 -17.08 1.80
CA LYS A 98 -4.23 -18.09 1.65
C LYS A 98 -2.93 -17.44 1.24
N GLY A 99 -1.80 -18.00 1.73
CA GLY A 99 -0.48 -17.45 1.48
C GLY A 99 -0.35 -16.02 2.03
N LYS A 100 0.69 -15.34 1.63
CA LYS A 100 0.92 -13.91 1.90
C LYS A 100 0.55 -13.08 0.68
N THR A 101 -0.10 -11.93 0.89
CA THR A 101 -0.36 -10.97 -0.19
C THR A 101 0.42 -9.68 0.04
N THR A 102 0.66 -8.91 -1.03
CA THR A 102 1.31 -7.60 -0.95
C THR A 102 0.94 -6.73 -2.17
N CYS A 103 1.17 -5.41 -2.04
CA CYS A 103 1.19 -4.45 -3.15
C CYS A 103 -0.08 -4.48 -4.02
N GLY A 104 -1.25 -4.28 -3.39
CA GLY A 104 -2.51 -4.17 -4.13
C GLY A 104 -2.65 -2.85 -4.87
N TYR A 105 -3.28 -2.87 -6.04
CA TYR A 105 -3.52 -1.67 -6.84
C TYR A 105 -4.85 -1.75 -7.57
N PHE A 106 -5.49 -0.60 -7.85
CA PHE A 106 -6.68 -0.53 -8.70
C PHE A 106 -6.31 -0.31 -10.16
N TYR A 107 -7.00 -0.99 -11.08
CA TYR A 107 -7.02 -0.55 -12.46
C TYR A 107 -7.84 0.73 -12.61
N PRO A 108 -7.50 1.58 -13.61
CA PRO A 108 -8.22 2.83 -13.83
C PRO A 108 -9.69 2.66 -14.24
N ASP A 109 -10.07 1.48 -14.70
CA ASP A 109 -11.46 1.13 -15.05
C ASP A 109 -12.40 1.02 -13.84
N GLY A 110 -11.83 0.94 -12.62
CA GLY A 110 -12.57 0.74 -11.37
C GLY A 110 -13.26 -0.61 -11.24
N LYS A 111 -13.00 -1.55 -12.17
CA LYS A 111 -13.62 -2.88 -12.23
C LYS A 111 -12.63 -4.00 -11.94
N THR A 112 -11.36 -3.69 -11.85
CA THR A 112 -10.29 -4.65 -11.66
C THR A 112 -9.35 -4.15 -10.57
N ILE A 113 -8.88 -5.07 -9.74
CA ILE A 113 -7.76 -4.89 -8.81
C ILE A 113 -6.64 -5.84 -9.20
N LEU A 114 -5.41 -5.52 -8.82
CA LEU A 114 -4.30 -6.47 -8.83
C LEU A 114 -3.66 -6.53 -7.44
N TYR A 115 -3.00 -7.63 -7.16
CA TYR A 115 -2.11 -7.80 -6.00
C TYR A 115 -1.18 -8.99 -6.24
N SER A 116 -0.08 -9.04 -5.48
CA SER A 116 0.83 -10.19 -5.51
C SER A 116 0.52 -11.15 -4.37
N SER A 117 0.66 -12.45 -4.62
CA SER A 117 0.36 -13.50 -3.63
C SER A 117 1.21 -14.75 -3.82
N THR A 118 1.53 -15.43 -2.70
CA THR A 118 2.22 -16.72 -2.69
C THR A 118 1.26 -17.93 -2.69
N TYR A 119 -0.06 -17.71 -2.74
CA TYR A 119 -1.05 -18.74 -2.41
C TYR A 119 -1.03 -19.99 -3.32
N LEU A 120 -0.57 -19.86 -4.56
CA LEU A 120 -0.43 -21.03 -5.47
C LEU A 120 0.78 -21.87 -5.16
N THR A 121 1.87 -21.25 -4.69
CA THR A 121 3.10 -21.93 -4.31
C THR A 121 3.00 -22.56 -2.91
N ASP A 122 2.51 -21.77 -1.93
CA ASP A 122 2.20 -22.26 -0.59
C ASP A 122 0.98 -21.51 -0.03
N PRO A 123 -0.12 -22.20 0.31
CA PRO A 123 -1.29 -21.59 0.92
C PRO A 123 -1.06 -21.13 2.38
N LYS A 124 0.06 -21.50 3.01
CA LYS A 124 0.43 -21.06 4.35
C LYS A 124 1.15 -19.71 4.32
N CYS A 125 1.15 -19.03 5.46
CA CYS A 125 1.97 -17.85 5.64
C CYS A 125 3.46 -18.23 5.60
N PRO A 126 4.28 -17.61 4.75
CA PRO A 126 5.71 -17.88 4.72
C PRO A 126 6.40 -17.47 6.04
N PRO A 127 7.49 -18.15 6.45
CA PRO A 127 8.20 -17.81 7.68
C PRO A 127 8.77 -16.39 7.61
N ARG A 128 8.81 -15.70 8.74
CA ARG A 128 9.47 -14.38 8.83
C ARG A 128 10.97 -14.54 8.64
N PRO A 129 11.65 -13.55 8.02
CA PRO A 129 13.11 -13.54 7.92
C PRO A 129 13.79 -13.57 9.30
N ASP A 130 15.00 -14.10 9.35
CA ASP A 130 15.86 -13.96 10.51
C ASP A 130 16.48 -12.55 10.55
N TYR A 131 16.13 -11.76 11.55
CA TYR A 131 16.64 -10.41 11.75
C TYR A 131 17.90 -10.35 12.64
N SER A 132 18.49 -11.48 13.04
CA SER A 132 19.67 -11.51 13.92
C SER A 132 20.89 -10.78 13.34
N LYS A 133 20.99 -10.73 12.01
CA LYS A 133 22.05 -10.01 11.28
C LYS A 133 21.62 -8.61 10.78
N GLY A 134 20.55 -8.06 11.32
CA GLY A 134 19.99 -6.76 10.93
C GLY A 134 18.70 -6.86 10.11
N TYR A 135 18.14 -5.71 9.75
CA TYR A 135 16.89 -5.63 9.04
C TYR A 135 17.05 -6.02 7.56
N VAL A 136 16.19 -6.90 7.10
CA VAL A 136 16.13 -7.38 5.71
C VAL A 136 14.69 -7.52 5.25
N TRP A 137 14.45 -7.42 3.96
CA TRP A 137 13.19 -7.79 3.32
C TRP A 137 13.31 -9.17 2.68
N ALA A 138 12.28 -9.99 2.87
CA ALA A 138 12.17 -11.26 2.17
C ALA A 138 11.51 -11.06 0.81
N VAL A 139 12.16 -11.56 -0.22
CA VAL A 139 11.65 -11.67 -1.59
C VAL A 139 11.24 -13.11 -1.83
N TYR A 140 10.13 -13.51 -1.19
CA TYR A 140 9.69 -14.90 -1.18
C TYR A 140 9.51 -15.44 -2.60
N PRO A 141 10.17 -16.55 -2.97
CA PRO A 141 9.89 -17.20 -4.23
C PRO A 141 8.44 -17.71 -4.26
N GLY A 142 7.80 -17.56 -5.41
CA GLY A 142 6.40 -17.93 -5.58
C GLY A 142 5.40 -16.81 -5.30
N PHE A 143 5.86 -15.57 -5.09
CA PHE A 143 5.00 -14.43 -5.34
C PHE A 143 4.73 -14.31 -6.83
N ASP A 144 3.47 -14.38 -7.19
CA ASP A 144 2.94 -14.06 -8.51
C ASP A 144 1.94 -12.90 -8.44
N ILE A 145 1.76 -12.22 -9.56
CA ILE A 145 0.80 -11.13 -9.72
C ILE A 145 -0.53 -11.69 -10.20
N PHE A 146 -1.60 -11.26 -9.55
CA PHE A 146 -2.98 -11.66 -9.85
C PHE A 146 -3.85 -10.43 -10.12
N ALA A 147 -4.82 -10.58 -11.03
CA ALA A 147 -5.93 -9.65 -11.21
C ALA A 147 -7.22 -10.28 -10.67
N ALA A 148 -8.13 -9.47 -10.14
CA ALA A 148 -9.43 -9.90 -9.65
C ALA A 148 -10.48 -8.79 -9.81
N ASN A 149 -11.75 -9.13 -9.65
CA ASN A 149 -12.79 -8.14 -9.43
C ASN A 149 -12.58 -7.41 -8.09
N PRO A 150 -13.12 -6.20 -7.89
CA PRO A 150 -12.95 -5.44 -6.65
C PRO A 150 -13.54 -6.11 -5.38
N ASP A 151 -14.37 -7.14 -5.55
CA ASP A 151 -14.89 -7.98 -4.47
C ASP A 151 -14.03 -9.22 -4.20
N GLY A 152 -12.91 -9.39 -4.93
CA GLY A 152 -12.00 -10.53 -4.84
C GLY A 152 -12.39 -11.73 -5.67
N SER A 153 -13.54 -11.72 -6.34
CA SER A 153 -13.94 -12.80 -7.24
C SER A 153 -13.21 -12.75 -8.58
N GLY A 154 -13.28 -13.81 -9.37
CA GLY A 154 -12.71 -13.84 -10.72
C GLY A 154 -11.18 -13.74 -10.74
N LEU A 155 -10.49 -14.27 -9.71
CA LEU A 155 -9.04 -14.24 -9.59
C LEU A 155 -8.35 -14.90 -10.78
N MET A 156 -7.44 -14.18 -11.42
CA MET A 156 -6.68 -14.60 -12.60
C MET A 156 -5.19 -14.33 -12.37
N GLN A 157 -4.34 -15.34 -12.59
CA GLN A 157 -2.89 -15.22 -12.53
C GLN A 157 -2.37 -14.50 -13.78
N LEU A 158 -1.51 -13.49 -13.57
CA LEU A 158 -0.86 -12.72 -14.64
C LEU A 158 0.59 -13.11 -14.87
N THR A 159 1.27 -13.62 -13.82
CA THR A 159 2.66 -14.11 -13.92
C THR A 159 2.75 -15.50 -13.32
N ASP A 160 3.69 -16.30 -13.85
CA ASP A 160 3.98 -17.67 -13.44
C ASP A 160 5.48 -18.01 -13.53
N SER A 161 6.35 -16.99 -13.58
CA SER A 161 7.79 -17.21 -13.68
C SER A 161 8.39 -17.63 -12.35
N PRO A 162 9.44 -18.46 -12.35
CA PRO A 162 10.15 -18.80 -11.12
C PRO A 162 10.67 -17.56 -10.40
N GLY A 163 10.56 -17.55 -9.07
CA GLY A 163 11.10 -16.49 -8.21
C GLY A 163 10.01 -15.53 -7.72
N TYR A 164 10.38 -14.28 -7.61
CA TYR A 164 9.56 -13.19 -7.05
C TYR A 164 9.00 -12.31 -8.18
N ASP A 165 7.69 -12.24 -8.32
CA ASP A 165 6.99 -11.28 -9.16
C ASP A 165 6.02 -10.48 -8.27
N ALA A 166 6.34 -9.21 -7.96
CA ALA A 166 5.52 -8.39 -7.06
C ALA A 166 5.70 -6.88 -7.31
N GLU A 167 5.17 -6.07 -6.38
CA GLU A 167 5.26 -4.61 -6.40
C GLU A 167 4.65 -3.99 -7.68
N ALA A 168 3.58 -4.60 -8.17
CA ALA A 168 2.97 -4.23 -9.43
C ALA A 168 2.08 -2.99 -9.31
N THR A 169 2.20 -2.07 -10.27
CA THR A 169 1.31 -0.91 -10.43
C THR A 169 0.84 -0.77 -11.87
N VAL A 170 -0.34 -0.20 -12.07
CA VAL A 170 -0.97 -0.04 -13.38
C VAL A 170 -0.78 1.38 -13.91
N SER A 171 -0.43 1.51 -15.19
CA SER A 171 -0.39 2.81 -15.86
C SER A 171 -1.77 3.47 -15.88
N ARG A 172 -1.82 4.82 -15.85
CA ARG A 172 -3.08 5.58 -15.77
C ARG A 172 -4.04 5.32 -16.94
N ASN A 173 -3.53 4.90 -18.09
CA ASN A 173 -4.36 4.52 -19.24
C ASN A 173 -4.85 3.06 -19.18
N GLY A 174 -4.48 2.29 -18.14
CA GLY A 174 -4.88 0.92 -17.92
C GLY A 174 -4.26 -0.12 -18.86
N LYS A 175 -3.24 0.25 -19.66
CA LYS A 175 -2.70 -0.63 -20.70
C LYS A 175 -1.47 -1.42 -20.27
N HIS A 176 -0.70 -0.91 -19.32
CA HIS A 176 0.56 -1.51 -18.92
C HIS A 176 0.64 -1.65 -17.39
N ILE A 177 1.31 -2.70 -16.97
CA ILE A 177 1.71 -2.97 -15.60
C ILE A 177 3.24 -2.81 -15.54
N VAL A 178 3.76 -2.16 -14.49
CA VAL A 178 5.17 -2.18 -14.12
C VAL A 178 5.31 -2.95 -12.82
N PHE A 179 6.35 -3.78 -12.69
CA PHE A 179 6.52 -4.66 -11.53
C PHE A 179 7.98 -5.02 -11.31
N THR A 180 8.30 -5.57 -10.15
CA THR A 180 9.60 -6.11 -9.79
C THR A 180 9.62 -7.62 -10.00
N SER A 181 10.69 -8.17 -10.61
CA SER A 181 10.82 -9.61 -10.88
C SER A 181 12.24 -10.10 -10.70
N MET A 182 12.36 -11.32 -10.18
CA MET A 182 13.63 -12.07 -10.08
C MET A 182 13.84 -13.10 -11.20
N ARG A 183 13.04 -13.10 -12.24
CA ARG A 183 13.06 -14.12 -13.31
C ARG A 183 14.42 -14.33 -14.00
N ASN A 184 15.30 -13.33 -13.97
CA ASN A 184 16.67 -13.39 -14.51
C ASN A 184 17.75 -13.53 -13.44
N GLY A 185 17.37 -13.84 -12.18
CA GLY A 185 18.30 -14.07 -11.07
C GLY A 185 18.72 -12.82 -10.30
N ASP A 186 18.20 -11.65 -10.67
CA ASP A 186 18.35 -10.37 -9.95
C ASP A 186 17.00 -9.66 -9.82
N LEU A 187 16.92 -8.65 -8.96
CA LEU A 187 15.69 -7.87 -8.74
C LEU A 187 15.64 -6.68 -9.70
N ASP A 188 14.96 -6.87 -10.80
CA ASP A 188 14.83 -5.90 -11.88
C ASP A 188 13.39 -5.45 -12.09
N ILE A 189 13.24 -4.29 -12.72
CA ILE A 189 11.94 -3.75 -13.12
C ILE A 189 11.57 -4.27 -14.50
N TYR A 190 10.36 -4.76 -14.60
CA TYR A 190 9.73 -5.25 -15.82
C TYR A 190 8.43 -4.49 -16.11
N THR A 191 8.02 -4.51 -17.37
CA THR A 191 6.67 -4.11 -17.79
C THR A 191 6.00 -5.27 -18.53
N MET A 192 4.67 -5.27 -18.50
CA MET A 192 3.82 -6.15 -19.29
C MET A 192 2.55 -5.42 -19.70
N ASP A 193 1.81 -5.97 -20.64
CA ASP A 193 0.45 -5.53 -20.93
C ASP A 193 -0.47 -5.80 -19.75
N ALA A 194 -1.61 -5.12 -19.67
CA ALA A 194 -2.55 -5.24 -18.55
C ALA A 194 -3.14 -6.65 -18.38
N ASP A 195 -3.02 -7.50 -19.38
CA ASP A 195 -3.46 -8.92 -19.39
C ASP A 195 -2.30 -9.92 -19.12
N GLY A 196 -1.12 -9.47 -18.71
CA GLY A 196 0.05 -10.27 -18.37
C GLY A 196 0.95 -10.63 -19.55
N ARG A 197 0.62 -10.22 -20.79
CA ARG A 197 1.41 -10.55 -21.98
C ARG A 197 2.53 -9.54 -22.24
N HIS A 198 3.44 -9.88 -23.18
CA HIS A 198 4.53 -9.02 -23.68
C HIS A 198 5.44 -8.48 -22.56
N VAL A 199 5.85 -9.39 -21.67
CA VAL A 199 6.77 -9.06 -20.56
C VAL A 199 8.11 -8.57 -21.11
N LYS A 200 8.58 -7.40 -20.63
CA LYS A 200 9.82 -6.76 -21.04
C LYS A 200 10.60 -6.26 -19.83
N GLN A 201 11.89 -6.62 -19.75
CA GLN A 201 12.82 -6.11 -18.75
C GLN A 201 13.24 -4.67 -19.07
N LEU A 202 13.30 -3.80 -18.06
CA LEU A 202 13.68 -2.39 -18.18
C LEU A 202 15.00 -2.05 -17.49
N THR A 203 15.35 -2.75 -16.40
CA THR A 203 16.64 -2.58 -15.69
C THR A 203 17.48 -3.84 -15.78
N HIS A 204 18.81 -3.72 -15.64
CA HIS A 204 19.76 -4.81 -15.85
C HIS A 204 21.03 -4.65 -14.98
N GLU A 205 21.12 -3.59 -14.20
CA GLU A 205 22.26 -3.30 -13.34
C GLU A 205 22.18 -4.22 -12.11
N LEU A 206 23.34 -4.83 -11.73
CA LEU A 206 23.38 -5.66 -10.52
C LEU A 206 22.91 -4.89 -9.31
N GLY A 207 21.90 -5.40 -8.62
CA GLY A 207 21.34 -4.78 -7.43
C GLY A 207 19.83 -4.89 -7.35
N TYR A 208 19.26 -4.15 -6.44
CA TYR A 208 17.82 -4.11 -6.23
C TYR A 208 17.20 -2.92 -6.96
N ASP A 209 16.35 -3.18 -7.93
CA ASP A 209 15.45 -2.22 -8.57
C ASP A 209 14.00 -2.62 -8.30
N GLY A 210 13.20 -1.76 -7.63
CA GLY A 210 11.83 -2.16 -7.29
C GLY A 210 10.89 -1.02 -6.92
N GLY A 211 9.64 -1.37 -6.62
CA GLY A 211 8.60 -0.44 -6.18
C GLY A 211 8.29 0.65 -7.21
N ALA A 212 8.15 0.26 -8.46
CA ALA A 212 8.03 1.15 -9.60
C ALA A 212 6.60 1.68 -9.80
N VAL A 213 6.48 2.97 -10.16
CA VAL A 213 5.20 3.64 -10.42
C VAL A 213 5.31 4.50 -11.68
N PHE A 214 4.31 4.42 -12.57
CA PHE A 214 4.21 5.28 -13.74
C PHE A 214 3.91 6.75 -13.38
N SER A 215 4.46 7.68 -14.15
CA SER A 215 4.02 9.08 -14.12
C SER A 215 2.57 9.22 -14.60
N PRO A 216 1.84 10.29 -14.21
CA PRO A 216 0.45 10.49 -14.62
C PRO A 216 0.22 10.54 -16.14
N ASP A 217 1.23 10.87 -16.92
CA ASP A 217 1.18 10.87 -18.39
C ASP A 217 1.72 9.56 -19.02
N GLY A 218 2.16 8.60 -18.17
CA GLY A 218 2.69 7.30 -18.59
C GLY A 218 4.05 7.34 -19.28
N LYS A 219 4.75 8.48 -19.29
CA LYS A 219 6.01 8.63 -20.02
C LYS A 219 7.25 8.29 -19.21
N GLN A 220 7.14 8.32 -17.89
CA GLN A 220 8.23 8.05 -16.98
C GLN A 220 7.81 7.00 -15.94
N ILE A 221 8.81 6.37 -15.33
CA ILE A 221 8.68 5.47 -14.19
C ILE A 221 9.60 6.00 -13.10
N VAL A 222 9.07 6.12 -11.86
CA VAL A 222 9.85 6.33 -10.64
C VAL A 222 9.98 5.01 -9.92
N TYR A 223 11.15 4.74 -9.32
CA TYR A 223 11.44 3.51 -8.60
C TYR A 223 12.51 3.75 -7.53
N ARG A 224 12.70 2.79 -6.63
CA ARG A 224 13.81 2.77 -5.68
C ARG A 224 14.86 1.79 -6.16
N ALA A 225 16.14 2.09 -5.89
CA ALA A 225 17.23 1.22 -6.27
C ALA A 225 18.41 1.27 -5.32
N TYR A 226 19.12 0.14 -5.25
CA TYR A 226 20.45 -0.03 -4.64
C TYR A 226 21.33 -0.82 -5.58
N HIS A 227 22.44 -0.24 -6.02
CA HIS A 227 23.43 -0.89 -6.87
C HIS A 227 24.74 -0.99 -6.10
N PRO A 228 25.16 -2.20 -5.67
CA PRO A 228 26.44 -2.41 -4.96
C PRO A 228 27.61 -2.12 -5.89
N VAL A 229 28.64 -1.43 -5.39
CA VAL A 229 29.80 -1.00 -6.20
C VAL A 229 31.11 -1.61 -5.74
N SER A 230 31.29 -1.90 -4.45
CA SER A 230 32.49 -2.57 -3.94
C SER A 230 32.34 -4.07 -3.96
N ASP A 231 33.46 -4.80 -4.04
CA ASP A 231 33.47 -6.27 -3.99
C ASP A 231 32.76 -6.81 -2.74
N MET A 232 32.89 -6.12 -1.60
CA MET A 232 32.24 -6.49 -0.35
C MET A 232 30.72 -6.32 -0.43
N GLU A 233 30.22 -5.19 -0.94
CA GLU A 233 28.78 -4.94 -1.13
C GLU A 233 28.18 -5.93 -2.13
N ILE A 234 28.90 -6.22 -3.23
CA ILE A 234 28.49 -7.21 -4.23
C ILE A 234 28.37 -8.60 -3.62
N ALA A 235 29.35 -9.00 -2.80
CA ALA A 235 29.33 -10.29 -2.12
C ALA A 235 28.18 -10.39 -1.13
N GLU A 236 27.96 -9.36 -0.29
CA GLU A 236 26.83 -9.32 0.65
C GLU A 236 25.49 -9.37 -0.06
N TYR A 237 25.31 -8.55 -1.12
CA TYR A 237 24.08 -8.54 -1.89
C TYR A 237 23.75 -9.92 -2.46
N LYS A 238 24.72 -10.58 -3.09
CA LYS A 238 24.55 -11.93 -3.65
C LYS A 238 24.31 -12.99 -2.58
N GLU A 239 24.97 -12.90 -1.41
CA GLU A 239 24.74 -13.82 -0.29
C GLU A 239 23.30 -13.69 0.25
N LEU A 240 22.80 -12.47 0.41
CA LEU A 240 21.44 -12.23 0.85
C LEU A 240 20.42 -12.70 -0.21
N LEU A 241 20.65 -12.34 -1.48
CA LEU A 241 19.75 -12.71 -2.56
C LEU A 241 19.64 -14.24 -2.73
N ALA A 242 20.73 -14.98 -2.55
CA ALA A 242 20.72 -16.44 -2.53
C ALA A 242 19.85 -17.04 -1.39
N GLN A 243 19.57 -16.26 -0.36
CA GLN A 243 18.68 -16.59 0.75
C GLN A 243 17.27 -15.98 0.56
N ASN A 244 16.96 -15.44 -0.61
CA ASN A 244 15.74 -14.66 -0.91
C ASN A 244 15.54 -13.45 0.01
N LEU A 245 16.63 -12.75 0.31
CA LEU A 245 16.65 -11.56 1.17
C LEU A 245 17.33 -10.40 0.46
N VAL A 246 16.92 -9.18 0.82
CA VAL A 246 17.61 -7.94 0.45
C VAL A 246 17.73 -7.02 1.66
N ARG A 247 18.80 -6.19 1.70
CA ARG A 247 19.02 -5.21 2.75
C ARG A 247 18.60 -3.81 2.26
N PRO A 248 17.50 -3.24 2.76
CA PRO A 248 16.96 -1.97 2.24
C PRO A 248 17.53 -0.73 2.97
N THR A 249 18.84 -0.70 3.27
CA THR A 249 19.41 0.36 4.14
C THR A 249 19.89 1.61 3.39
N THR A 250 20.18 1.51 2.09
CA THR A 250 20.73 2.60 1.27
C THR A 250 20.05 2.67 -0.08
N LEU A 251 18.72 2.72 -0.06
CA LEU A 251 17.91 2.85 -1.26
C LEU A 251 17.82 4.31 -1.70
N GLU A 252 18.01 4.57 -2.98
CA GLU A 252 17.84 5.89 -3.59
C GLU A 252 16.68 5.90 -4.57
N ILE A 253 16.09 7.06 -4.79
CA ILE A 253 15.01 7.24 -5.76
C ILE A 253 15.59 7.50 -7.14
N TRP A 254 15.10 6.77 -8.12
CA TRP A 254 15.49 6.85 -9.52
C TRP A 254 14.29 7.10 -10.41
N ILE A 255 14.55 7.62 -11.60
CA ILE A 255 13.55 7.71 -12.68
C ILE A 255 14.13 7.21 -13.99
N MET A 256 13.25 6.73 -14.85
CA MET A 256 13.55 6.37 -16.25
C MET A 256 12.38 6.71 -17.16
N GLY A 257 12.61 6.69 -18.47
CA GLY A 257 11.51 6.65 -19.44
C GLY A 257 10.72 5.35 -19.34
N SER A 258 9.44 5.36 -19.70
CA SER A 258 8.58 4.15 -19.62
C SER A 258 9.05 3.00 -20.52
N ASN A 259 9.98 3.26 -21.44
CA ASN A 259 10.64 2.26 -22.29
C ASN A 259 11.94 1.69 -21.69
N GLY A 260 12.36 2.13 -20.49
CA GLY A 260 13.60 1.77 -19.80
C GLY A 260 14.79 2.66 -20.11
N GLY A 261 14.64 3.66 -21.00
CA GLY A 261 15.70 4.61 -21.35
C GLY A 261 15.86 5.76 -20.36
N HIS A 262 16.98 6.51 -20.49
CA HIS A 262 17.25 7.74 -19.72
C HIS A 262 17.19 7.55 -18.18
N LYS A 263 17.69 6.41 -17.69
CA LYS A 263 17.80 6.13 -16.26
C LYS A 263 18.68 7.18 -15.58
N ARG A 264 18.22 7.70 -14.44
CA ARG A 264 19.03 8.58 -13.59
C ARG A 264 18.57 8.57 -12.13
N ARG A 265 19.51 8.71 -11.24
CA ARG A 265 19.28 8.88 -9.82
C ARG A 265 18.73 10.29 -9.55
N VAL A 266 17.69 10.38 -8.72
CA VAL A 266 17.05 11.64 -8.29
C VAL A 266 17.56 12.06 -6.91
N THR A 267 17.73 11.10 -5.99
CA THR A 267 18.22 11.36 -4.63
C THR A 267 19.65 10.86 -4.44
N ASN A 268 20.37 11.43 -3.49
CA ASN A 268 21.69 10.99 -3.02
C ASN A 268 21.74 11.26 -1.51
N LEU A 269 20.90 10.54 -0.77
CA LEU A 269 20.67 10.82 0.65
C LEU A 269 21.50 9.90 1.56
N GLY A 270 22.01 8.77 1.02
CA GLY A 270 22.71 7.75 1.80
C GLY A 270 21.80 7.12 2.87
N ALA A 271 20.53 7.07 2.61
CA ALA A 271 19.46 6.65 3.52
C ALA A 271 18.56 5.62 2.87
N ALA A 272 17.73 4.94 3.65
CA ALA A 272 16.67 4.09 3.11
C ALA A 272 15.53 4.97 2.57
N SER A 273 15.46 5.14 1.26
CA SER A 273 14.40 5.90 0.58
C SER A 273 13.56 4.95 -0.27
N PHE A 274 12.23 4.89 -0.03
CA PHE A 274 11.36 3.90 -0.69
C PHE A 274 9.94 4.42 -0.94
N ALA A 275 9.10 3.60 -1.58
CA ALA A 275 7.72 3.88 -1.95
C ALA A 275 7.54 5.24 -2.66
N PRO A 276 8.28 5.50 -3.74
CA PRO A 276 8.14 6.74 -4.48
C PRO A 276 6.84 6.76 -5.28
N ALA A 277 6.21 7.93 -5.35
CA ALA A 277 5.08 8.17 -6.23
C ALA A 277 5.16 9.56 -6.88
N PHE A 278 4.67 9.69 -8.10
CA PHE A 278 4.56 10.99 -8.76
C PHE A 278 3.32 11.75 -8.29
N PHE A 279 3.45 13.06 -8.18
CA PHE A 279 2.32 13.98 -8.01
C PHE A 279 2.57 15.29 -8.75
N ARG A 280 1.53 16.12 -8.90
CA ARG A 280 1.65 17.43 -9.53
C ARG A 280 1.46 18.55 -8.52
N LYS A 281 2.38 19.53 -8.54
CA LYS A 281 2.21 20.82 -7.90
C LYS A 281 2.05 21.88 -9.00
N GLY A 282 0.82 22.23 -9.32
CA GLY A 282 0.51 23.03 -10.50
C GLY A 282 0.93 22.34 -11.80
N LYS A 283 1.83 22.97 -12.56
CA LYS A 283 2.39 22.41 -13.81
C LYS A 283 3.60 21.48 -13.58
N HIS A 284 4.16 21.48 -12.37
CA HIS A 284 5.40 20.77 -12.08
C HIS A 284 5.12 19.35 -11.62
N LEU A 285 5.85 18.38 -12.19
CA LEU A 285 5.88 17.01 -11.73
C LEU A 285 6.90 16.92 -10.58
N ARG A 286 6.47 16.33 -9.46
CA ARG A 286 7.28 16.06 -8.27
C ARG A 286 7.15 14.59 -7.86
N ILE A 287 8.01 14.17 -6.98
CA ILE A 287 8.01 12.84 -6.38
C ILE A 287 7.78 13.02 -4.89
N ILE A 288 6.91 12.19 -4.29
CA ILE A 288 6.79 11.97 -2.86
C ILE A 288 7.34 10.58 -2.55
N PHE A 289 8.00 10.41 -1.42
CA PHE A 289 8.61 9.15 -1.00
C PHE A 289 8.82 9.11 0.50
N SER A 290 9.11 7.93 1.05
CA SER A 290 9.47 7.71 2.44
C SER A 290 10.99 7.65 2.58
N SER A 291 11.55 8.27 3.63
CA SER A 291 12.99 8.20 3.92
C SER A 291 13.28 8.34 5.39
N ASN A 292 14.33 7.65 5.86
CA ASN A 292 14.90 7.85 7.20
C ASN A 292 16.07 8.85 7.21
N GLN A 293 16.17 9.70 6.19
CA GLN A 293 17.17 10.75 6.11
C GLN A 293 17.12 11.65 7.36
N GLY A 294 18.29 11.96 7.92
CA GLY A 294 18.41 12.82 9.10
C GLY A 294 18.01 12.15 10.42
N SER A 295 17.60 10.88 10.39
CA SER A 295 17.35 10.12 11.61
C SER A 295 18.66 9.82 12.35
N THR A 296 18.71 10.12 13.64
CA THR A 296 19.89 9.91 14.50
C THR A 296 19.91 8.57 15.22
N GLY A 297 18.91 7.72 15.03
CA GLY A 297 18.75 6.49 15.78
C GLY A 297 18.17 5.32 14.97
N GLY A 298 19.04 4.47 14.40
CA GLY A 298 18.64 3.21 13.79
C GLY A 298 17.66 3.36 12.61
N MET A 299 17.01 2.26 12.22
CA MET A 299 16.06 2.25 11.08
C MET A 299 14.64 2.78 11.44
N GLY A 300 14.41 3.31 12.64
CA GLY A 300 13.08 3.47 13.20
C GLY A 300 12.28 4.70 12.83
N ASN A 301 12.90 5.79 12.36
CA ASN A 301 12.18 7.04 12.07
C ASN A 301 12.17 7.32 10.57
N PHE A 302 11.04 7.02 9.95
CA PHE A 302 10.80 7.34 8.55
C PHE A 302 9.78 8.46 8.45
N GLU A 303 10.07 9.41 7.56
CA GLU A 303 9.20 10.54 7.27
C GLU A 303 8.90 10.60 5.77
N LEU A 304 7.86 11.31 5.41
CA LEU A 304 7.53 11.60 4.02
C LEU A 304 8.30 12.83 3.54
N TYR A 305 8.87 12.72 2.36
CA TYR A 305 9.59 13.79 1.67
C TYR A 305 9.02 14.01 0.28
N THR A 306 9.13 15.24 -0.22
CA THR A 306 8.91 15.55 -1.62
C THR A 306 10.16 16.13 -2.27
N ILE A 307 10.36 15.84 -3.56
CA ILE A 307 11.48 16.34 -4.34
C ILE A 307 11.02 16.62 -5.78
N ASN A 308 11.66 17.58 -6.44
CA ASN A 308 11.45 17.75 -7.87
C ASN A 308 12.07 16.57 -8.66
N VAL A 309 11.52 16.29 -9.84
CA VAL A 309 12.08 15.25 -10.72
C VAL A 309 13.55 15.52 -11.10
N ASP A 310 14.04 16.76 -11.03
CA ASP A 310 15.43 17.13 -11.29
C ASP A 310 16.36 16.96 -10.06
N GLY A 311 15.84 16.45 -8.94
CA GLY A 311 16.58 16.23 -7.69
C GLY A 311 16.72 17.47 -6.81
N LYS A 312 16.06 18.58 -7.14
CA LYS A 312 16.09 19.83 -6.34
C LYS A 312 14.86 19.96 -5.46
N ASN A 313 14.92 20.91 -4.52
CA ASN A 313 13.81 21.28 -3.63
C ASN A 313 13.27 20.08 -2.83
N LEU A 314 14.20 19.35 -2.20
CA LEU A 314 13.85 18.34 -1.19
C LEU A 314 13.16 19.03 -0.02
N GLU A 315 12.00 18.49 0.41
CA GLU A 315 11.18 19.06 1.47
C GLU A 315 10.59 17.93 2.32
N GLN A 316 10.76 18.00 3.63
CA GLN A 316 10.12 17.08 4.59
C GLN A 316 8.67 17.47 4.79
N ILE A 317 7.77 16.50 4.79
CA ILE A 317 6.32 16.67 4.85
C ILE A 317 5.74 16.26 6.20
N THR A 318 6.19 15.13 6.76
CA THR A 318 5.74 14.61 8.06
C THR A 318 6.83 14.79 9.11
N TYR A 319 6.39 14.87 10.38
CA TYR A 319 7.28 15.13 11.53
C TYR A 319 6.81 14.35 12.76
N SER A 320 6.11 13.24 12.58
CA SER A 320 5.67 12.40 13.69
C SER A 320 6.77 11.42 14.06
N PRO A 321 7.14 11.28 15.34
CA PRO A 321 8.13 10.28 15.72
C PRO A 321 7.71 8.88 15.30
N GLY A 322 8.62 8.12 14.66
CA GLY A 322 8.41 6.72 14.31
C GLY A 322 8.38 6.46 12.80
N PHE A 323 7.27 5.96 12.29
CA PHE A 323 7.16 5.53 10.90
C PHE A 323 6.03 6.25 10.19
N ASP A 324 6.36 6.98 9.14
CA ASP A 324 5.47 7.48 8.11
C ASP A 324 5.95 6.96 6.75
N GLY A 325 5.13 6.17 6.05
CA GLY A 325 5.56 5.50 4.82
C GLY A 325 4.46 5.22 3.83
N PHE A 326 4.85 4.81 2.63
CA PHE A 326 3.94 4.44 1.53
C PHE A 326 2.96 5.54 1.14
N PRO A 327 3.44 6.76 0.81
CA PRO A 327 2.56 7.87 0.46
C PRO A 327 1.99 7.73 -0.95
N MET A 328 0.70 8.04 -1.09
CA MET A 328 0.04 8.10 -2.39
C MET A 328 -0.95 9.26 -2.45
N PHE A 329 -0.90 10.04 -3.52
CA PHE A 329 -1.90 11.07 -3.79
C PHE A 329 -3.14 10.52 -4.48
N SER A 330 -4.29 11.09 -4.16
CA SER A 330 -5.49 10.92 -5.01
C SER A 330 -5.24 11.46 -6.42
N ASN A 331 -5.95 10.94 -7.41
CA ASN A 331 -5.78 11.33 -8.82
C ASN A 331 -5.99 12.84 -9.09
N ASP A 332 -6.81 13.51 -8.27
CA ASP A 332 -7.03 14.95 -8.32
C ASP A 332 -5.99 15.77 -7.55
N GLY A 333 -5.06 15.09 -6.85
CA GLY A 333 -4.00 15.71 -6.06
C GLY A 333 -4.45 16.41 -4.77
N LYS A 334 -5.70 16.22 -4.35
CA LYS A 334 -6.28 16.92 -3.19
C LYS A 334 -6.11 16.17 -1.87
N LYS A 335 -5.87 14.87 -1.93
CA LYS A 335 -5.71 14.03 -0.74
C LYS A 335 -4.40 13.27 -0.81
N LEU A 336 -3.79 13.08 0.37
CA LEU A 336 -2.64 12.21 0.58
C LEU A 336 -3.08 11.09 1.52
N VAL A 337 -2.73 9.84 1.19
CA VAL A 337 -2.85 8.68 2.07
C VAL A 337 -1.45 8.14 2.34
N TRP A 338 -1.22 7.63 3.57
CA TRP A 338 0.04 6.99 3.95
C TRP A 338 -0.17 6.03 5.12
N ALA A 339 0.80 5.16 5.39
CA ALA A 339 0.87 4.34 6.58
C ALA A 339 1.68 5.05 7.67
N SER A 340 1.21 5.00 8.92
CA SER A 340 1.89 5.61 10.06
C SER A 340 1.68 4.79 11.33
N ASN A 341 2.65 4.81 12.23
CA ASN A 341 2.49 4.30 13.59
C ASN A 341 2.13 5.39 14.61
N ARG A 342 1.90 6.65 14.16
CA ARG A 342 1.34 7.69 15.03
C ARG A 342 0.01 7.21 15.63
N ASN A 343 -0.26 7.57 16.87
CA ASN A 343 -1.47 7.14 17.60
C ASN A 343 -1.64 5.61 17.71
N GLY A 344 -0.59 4.81 17.43
CA GLY A 344 -0.59 3.37 17.66
C GLY A 344 -0.67 3.04 19.14
N LYS A 345 -1.42 1.98 19.50
CA LYS A 345 -1.65 1.54 20.89
C LYS A 345 -0.89 0.27 21.25
N ALA A 346 -0.37 -0.43 20.25
CA ALA A 346 0.37 -1.67 20.42
C ALA A 346 1.74 -1.60 19.72
N PRO A 347 2.75 -2.38 20.18
CA PRO A 347 4.02 -2.50 19.47
C PRO A 347 3.80 -2.95 18.02
N HIS A 348 4.54 -2.35 17.09
CA HIS A 348 4.47 -2.62 15.64
C HIS A 348 3.12 -2.32 14.98
N GLU A 349 2.19 -1.68 15.67
CA GLU A 349 0.95 -1.23 15.06
C GLU A 349 1.25 -0.13 14.05
N THR A 350 0.72 -0.30 12.83
CA THR A 350 0.71 0.72 11.78
C THR A 350 -0.71 0.87 11.25
N ASN A 351 -1.11 2.10 10.97
CA ASN A 351 -2.45 2.41 10.50
C ASN A 351 -2.41 3.26 9.24
N ILE A 352 -3.49 3.22 8.48
CA ILE A 352 -3.66 4.08 7.31
C ILE A 352 -4.20 5.43 7.76
N PHE A 353 -3.54 6.49 7.30
CA PHE A 353 -3.92 7.88 7.52
C PHE A 353 -4.26 8.56 6.21
N ILE A 354 -5.11 9.56 6.28
CA ILE A 354 -5.49 10.41 5.15
C ILE A 354 -5.50 11.87 5.58
N ALA A 355 -5.08 12.75 4.67
CA ALA A 355 -5.16 14.19 4.85
C ALA A 355 -5.67 14.88 3.59
N ASP A 356 -6.24 16.08 3.76
CA ASP A 356 -6.40 17.04 2.68
C ASP A 356 -5.06 17.72 2.42
N TRP A 357 -4.65 17.78 1.16
CA TRP A 357 -3.38 18.37 0.76
C TRP A 357 -3.48 19.89 0.56
N ALA A 358 -2.67 20.65 1.29
CA ALA A 358 -2.45 22.08 1.11
C ALA A 358 -1.11 22.31 0.40
N PRO A 359 -1.09 22.71 -0.89
CA PRO A 359 0.11 22.84 -1.71
C PRO A 359 1.06 23.97 -1.29
#